data_52270f4b0b9b4cff0cd3278fe423112e
#
_entry.id   52270f4b0b9b4cff0cd3278fe423112e
#
_cell.length_a   1.000
_cell.length_b   1.000
_cell.length_c   1.000
_cell.angle_alpha   90.00
_cell.angle_beta   90.00
_cell.angle_gamma   90.00
#
_symmetry.space_group_name_H-M   'P 1'
#
loop_
_entity.id
_entity.type
_entity.pdbx_description
1 polymer ?
#
loop_
_entity_poly.entity_id
_entity_poly.type
_entity_poly.pdbx_seq_one_letter_code
_entity_poly.pdbx_strand_id
1 'polypeptide(L)'
;VGNVAKHIRPLGILLVLFFLVLPGCRGSKNPEPVDIYPEEDVCETCRMLITDQRFAAEFITKKGKVKKFDDPICMIRYFDLSRKLHLGITPDDVVAYFVKDYYDKTWINVKKATFVRANIVTVMGFGVACFRDRGKAVAFAKEHNGTILKFDDLWGLYKEANVVARIVIKNGKMFPHVVEVQFNDIVEVVAETADNKIYHITIKGYEDVATFDEIKRGHPRQIRFTADRPGKDFAFIDMDTGKVLGKFWVKGGHFKEEEKKL
;
A
#
# COMPACT_ATOMS: atom_id res chain seq x y z
N VAL A 1 -90.79 -40.75 -25.04
CA VAL A 1 -89.55 -41.12 -24.44
C VAL A 1 -88.48 -40.35 -25.19
N GLY A 2 -88.11 -39.15 -24.70
CA GLY A 2 -87.18 -38.23 -25.37
C GLY A 2 -85.81 -38.27 -24.74
N ASN A 3 -84.82 -38.48 -25.59
CA ASN A 3 -83.38 -38.32 -25.23
C ASN A 3 -82.95 -36.88 -25.46
N VAL A 4 -82.61 -36.18 -24.39
CA VAL A 4 -81.96 -34.85 -24.43
C VAL A 4 -80.48 -35.08 -24.31
N ALA A 5 -79.77 -34.94 -25.45
CA ALA A 5 -78.31 -34.91 -25.48
C ALA A 5 -77.83 -33.53 -25.02
N LYS A 6 -77.18 -33.42 -23.86
CA LYS A 6 -76.46 -32.23 -23.39
C LYS A 6 -75.14 -32.08 -24.10
N HIS A 7 -75.05 -31.08 -24.96
CA HIS A 7 -73.74 -30.60 -25.50
C HIS A 7 -72.95 -29.94 -24.39
N ILE A 8 -71.86 -30.59 -23.93
CA ILE A 8 -70.85 -30.01 -23.11
C ILE A 8 -69.81 -29.38 -24.07
N ARG A 9 -69.79 -28.06 -24.11
CA ARG A 9 -68.75 -27.33 -24.79
C ARG A 9 -67.48 -27.41 -23.93
N PRO A 10 -66.35 -27.83 -24.49
CA PRO A 10 -65.05 -27.71 -23.77
C PRO A 10 -64.66 -26.25 -23.74
N LEU A 11 -64.69 -25.66 -22.56
CA LEU A 11 -64.13 -24.34 -22.30
C LEU A 11 -62.59 -24.45 -22.40
N GLY A 12 -62.07 -24.03 -23.54
CA GLY A 12 -60.61 -23.97 -23.75
C GLY A 12 -59.96 -23.06 -22.75
N ILE A 13 -59.26 -23.64 -21.79
CA ILE A 13 -58.36 -22.91 -20.88
C ILE A 13 -57.18 -22.46 -21.70
N LEU A 14 -57.24 -21.22 -22.20
CA LEU A 14 -56.11 -20.52 -22.79
C LEU A 14 -55.12 -20.17 -21.64
N LEU A 15 -54.20 -21.08 -21.37
CA LEU A 15 -53.11 -20.85 -20.42
C LEU A 15 -52.14 -19.89 -21.08
N VAL A 16 -52.39 -18.58 -20.87
CA VAL A 16 -51.42 -17.53 -21.25
C VAL A 16 -50.24 -17.69 -20.33
N LEU A 17 -49.20 -18.36 -20.83
CA LEU A 17 -47.87 -18.36 -20.25
C LEU A 17 -47.31 -16.92 -20.40
N PHE A 18 -47.62 -16.09 -19.41
CA PHE A 18 -46.99 -14.80 -19.23
C PHE A 18 -45.56 -15.08 -18.82
N PHE A 19 -44.66 -15.22 -19.82
CA PHE A 19 -43.21 -15.24 -19.61
C PHE A 19 -42.88 -13.89 -19.02
N LEU A 20 -42.80 -13.81 -17.69
CA LEU A 20 -42.12 -12.74 -16.96
C LEU A 20 -40.67 -12.73 -17.42
N VAL A 21 -40.38 -12.03 -18.49
CA VAL A 21 -39.06 -11.58 -18.84
C VAL A 21 -38.68 -10.54 -17.77
N LEU A 22 -38.18 -11.06 -16.64
CA LEU A 22 -37.47 -10.21 -15.69
C LEU A 22 -36.32 -9.56 -16.49
N PRO A 23 -36.34 -8.23 -16.63
CA PRO A 23 -35.16 -7.57 -17.15
C PRO A 23 -34.05 -7.87 -16.12
N GLY A 24 -33.25 -8.86 -16.42
CA GLY A 24 -32.01 -9.08 -15.68
C GLY A 24 -31.27 -7.74 -15.73
N CYS A 25 -31.14 -7.08 -14.60
CA CYS A 25 -30.28 -5.93 -14.42
C CYS A 25 -28.85 -6.34 -14.75
N ARG A 26 -28.55 -6.49 -16.04
CA ARG A 26 -27.19 -6.46 -16.59
C ARG A 26 -26.75 -5.00 -16.66
N GLY A 27 -26.83 -4.34 -15.54
CA GLY A 27 -26.15 -3.09 -15.36
C GLY A 27 -24.66 -3.41 -15.25
N SER A 28 -23.96 -3.45 -16.37
CA SER A 28 -22.55 -3.16 -16.41
C SER A 28 -22.40 -1.67 -16.06
N LYS A 29 -22.73 -1.32 -14.82
CA LYS A 29 -22.32 -0.02 -14.28
C LYS A 29 -20.81 -0.10 -14.22
N ASN A 30 -20.14 0.81 -14.93
CA ASN A 30 -18.72 1.03 -14.69
C ASN A 30 -18.55 1.18 -13.17
N PRO A 31 -17.65 0.46 -12.54
CA PRO A 31 -17.46 0.59 -11.11
C PRO A 31 -17.12 2.05 -10.79
N GLU A 32 -17.84 2.62 -9.83
CA GLU A 32 -17.64 4.00 -9.37
C GLU A 32 -16.91 3.96 -8.02
N PRO A 33 -16.00 4.90 -7.79
CA PRO A 33 -15.24 4.97 -6.54
C PRO A 33 -16.16 5.40 -5.39
N VAL A 34 -15.76 5.01 -4.17
CA VAL A 34 -16.46 5.36 -2.93
C VAL A 34 -15.73 6.52 -2.25
N ASP A 35 -16.45 7.39 -1.55
CA ASP A 35 -15.84 8.50 -0.83
C ASP A 35 -14.89 8.04 0.27
N ILE A 36 -13.82 8.81 0.47
CA ILE A 36 -12.93 8.70 1.61
C ILE A 36 -13.44 9.61 2.72
N TYR A 37 -13.63 9.05 3.89
CA TYR A 37 -13.95 9.79 5.12
C TYR A 37 -12.68 9.95 5.93
N PRO A 38 -12.06 11.17 5.94
CA PRO A 38 -10.86 11.43 6.73
C PRO A 38 -11.09 11.11 8.21
N GLU A 39 -10.07 10.59 8.87
CA GLU A 39 -10.11 10.20 10.28
C GLU A 39 -11.00 8.99 10.63
N GLU A 40 -11.76 8.45 9.66
CA GLU A 40 -12.55 7.22 9.80
C GLU A 40 -11.98 6.09 8.98
N ASP A 41 -11.64 6.36 7.70
CA ASP A 41 -11.11 5.35 6.80
C ASP A 41 -9.63 5.04 7.09
N VAL A 42 -9.33 3.75 7.12
CA VAL A 42 -8.00 3.21 7.40
C VAL A 42 -7.43 2.58 6.14
N CYS A 43 -6.18 2.90 5.84
CA CYS A 43 -5.46 2.27 4.74
C CYS A 43 -5.36 0.75 4.94
N GLU A 44 -5.76 -0.01 3.94
CA GLU A 44 -5.78 -1.48 4.01
C GLU A 44 -4.37 -2.10 4.08
N THR A 45 -3.35 -1.36 3.67
CA THR A 45 -1.96 -1.84 3.67
C THR A 45 -1.20 -1.42 4.91
N CYS A 46 -1.07 -0.12 5.18
CA CYS A 46 -0.24 0.39 6.28
C CYS A 46 -1.01 0.57 7.58
N ARG A 47 -2.34 0.45 7.56
CA ARG A 47 -3.24 0.56 8.71
C ARG A 47 -3.27 1.95 9.35
N MET A 48 -2.74 2.98 8.69
CA MET A 48 -2.86 4.37 9.11
C MET A 48 -4.19 4.97 8.66
N LEU A 49 -4.66 5.99 9.35
CA LEU A 49 -5.83 6.78 8.95
C LEU A 49 -5.54 7.52 7.64
N ILE A 50 -6.52 7.58 6.75
CA ILE A 50 -6.43 8.31 5.49
C ILE A 50 -6.79 9.77 5.72
N THR A 51 -5.82 10.59 6.14
CA THR A 51 -6.04 11.99 6.48
C THR A 51 -5.80 12.93 5.31
N ASP A 52 -4.81 12.65 4.46
CA ASP A 52 -4.51 13.46 3.29
C ASP A 52 -5.11 12.88 2.01
N GLN A 53 -6.29 13.36 1.66
CA GLN A 53 -7.01 12.86 0.49
C GLN A 53 -6.32 13.13 -0.85
N ARG A 54 -5.31 14.00 -0.93
CA ARG A 54 -4.59 14.29 -2.18
C ARG A 54 -3.90 13.04 -2.74
N PHE A 55 -3.57 12.10 -1.86
CA PHE A 55 -2.84 10.88 -2.21
C PHE A 55 -3.72 9.63 -2.13
N ALA A 56 -4.98 9.77 -1.72
CA ALA A 56 -5.84 8.61 -1.52
C ALA A 56 -6.05 7.83 -2.82
N ALA A 57 -6.13 6.52 -2.67
CA ALA A 57 -6.36 5.58 -3.74
C ALA A 57 -7.36 4.50 -3.32
N GLU A 58 -8.00 3.86 -4.27
CA GLU A 58 -8.82 2.69 -4.01
C GLU A 58 -8.84 1.73 -5.20
N PHE A 59 -9.17 0.48 -4.93
CA PHE A 59 -9.58 -0.43 -5.98
C PHE A 59 -10.89 -1.14 -5.64
N ILE A 60 -11.59 -1.58 -6.69
CA ILE A 60 -12.84 -2.34 -6.59
C ILE A 60 -12.61 -3.71 -7.20
N THR A 61 -12.96 -4.76 -6.47
CA THR A 61 -12.83 -6.15 -6.94
C THR A 61 -14.03 -6.58 -7.77
N LYS A 62 -13.89 -7.68 -8.55
CA LYS A 62 -14.98 -8.34 -9.28
C LYS A 62 -16.17 -8.71 -8.39
N LYS A 63 -15.95 -8.91 -7.09
CA LYS A 63 -16.98 -9.21 -6.09
C LYS A 63 -17.57 -7.95 -5.45
N GLY A 64 -17.25 -6.75 -5.94
CA GLY A 64 -17.74 -5.48 -5.43
C GLY A 64 -17.10 -5.02 -4.11
N LYS A 65 -16.05 -5.68 -3.63
CA LYS A 65 -15.31 -5.23 -2.44
C LYS A 65 -14.47 -4.01 -2.80
N VAL A 66 -14.61 -2.95 -2.02
CA VAL A 66 -13.79 -1.74 -2.10
C VAL A 66 -12.65 -1.85 -1.10
N LYS A 67 -11.44 -1.46 -1.51
CA LYS A 67 -10.25 -1.37 -0.67
C LYS A 67 -9.66 0.01 -0.80
N LYS A 68 -9.50 0.71 0.32
CA LYS A 68 -9.07 2.11 0.41
C LYS A 68 -7.64 2.22 0.90
N PHE A 69 -6.91 3.20 0.38
CA PHE A 69 -5.49 3.39 0.64
C PHE A 69 -5.17 4.88 0.78
N ASP A 70 -4.20 5.19 1.60
CA ASP A 70 -3.69 6.53 1.84
C ASP A 70 -2.69 7.02 0.78
N ASP A 71 -2.18 6.09 -0.07
CA ASP A 71 -1.15 6.37 -1.08
C ASP A 71 -1.28 5.35 -2.23
N PRO A 72 -1.07 5.74 -3.50
CA PRO A 72 -1.11 4.83 -4.64
C PRO A 72 -0.13 3.65 -4.51
N ILE A 73 0.99 3.85 -3.83
CA ILE A 73 1.97 2.77 -3.62
C ILE A 73 1.45 1.79 -2.57
N CYS A 74 0.74 2.24 -1.53
CA CYS A 74 0.03 1.35 -0.60
C CYS A 74 -0.98 0.46 -1.34
N MET A 75 -1.70 1.03 -2.31
CA MET A 75 -2.63 0.25 -3.15
C MET A 75 -1.92 -0.87 -3.92
N ILE A 76 -0.76 -0.61 -4.51
CA ILE A 76 0.03 -1.62 -5.23
C ILE A 76 0.59 -2.67 -4.25
N ARG A 77 1.13 -2.24 -3.11
CA ARG A 77 1.72 -3.12 -2.08
C ARG A 77 0.71 -4.04 -1.42
N TYR A 78 -0.57 -3.71 -1.46
CA TYR A 78 -1.63 -4.54 -0.90
C TYR A 78 -1.59 -5.98 -1.42
N PHE A 79 -1.24 -6.20 -2.68
CA PHE A 79 -1.22 -7.54 -3.26
C PHE A 79 -0.12 -8.43 -2.67
N ASP A 80 1.03 -7.86 -2.30
CA ASP A 80 2.05 -8.59 -1.56
C ASP A 80 1.59 -8.92 -0.13
N LEU A 81 0.92 -7.97 0.53
CA LEU A 81 0.30 -8.21 1.83
C LEU A 81 -0.79 -9.28 1.74
N SER A 82 -1.66 -9.20 0.73
CA SER A 82 -2.73 -10.19 0.49
C SER A 82 -2.18 -11.59 0.31
N ARG A 83 -1.07 -11.73 -0.42
CA ARG A 83 -0.38 -13.01 -0.60
C ARG A 83 0.23 -13.52 0.72
N LYS A 84 0.93 -12.67 1.48
CA LYS A 84 1.54 -13.01 2.77
C LYS A 84 0.51 -13.46 3.81
N LEU A 85 -0.64 -12.78 3.86
CA LEU A 85 -1.72 -13.03 4.81
C LEU A 85 -2.80 -13.99 4.28
N HIS A 86 -2.60 -14.59 3.10
CA HIS A 86 -3.55 -15.51 2.46
C HIS A 86 -4.98 -14.93 2.31
N LEU A 87 -5.10 -13.62 2.01
CA LEU A 87 -6.39 -12.95 1.84
C LEU A 87 -7.09 -13.28 0.52
N GLY A 88 -6.38 -13.91 -0.43
CA GLY A 88 -6.92 -14.42 -1.68
C GLY A 88 -7.35 -13.33 -2.67
N ILE A 89 -6.82 -12.11 -2.57
CA ILE A 89 -7.06 -11.01 -3.52
C ILE A 89 -5.78 -10.78 -4.32
N THR A 90 -5.89 -10.87 -5.63
CA THR A 90 -4.81 -10.64 -6.60
C THR A 90 -5.15 -9.46 -7.52
N PRO A 91 -4.20 -8.92 -8.30
CA PRO A 91 -4.48 -7.90 -9.30
C PRO A 91 -5.57 -8.30 -10.30
N ASP A 92 -5.65 -9.60 -10.64
CA ASP A 92 -6.65 -10.15 -11.57
C ASP A 92 -8.08 -10.10 -11.02
N ASP A 93 -8.24 -9.97 -9.70
CA ASP A 93 -9.56 -9.83 -9.08
C ASP A 93 -10.11 -8.41 -9.15
N VAL A 94 -9.31 -7.42 -9.59
CA VAL A 94 -9.68 -6.00 -9.60
C VAL A 94 -10.31 -5.61 -10.93
N VAL A 95 -11.45 -4.93 -10.87
CA VAL A 95 -12.16 -4.40 -12.04
C VAL A 95 -11.84 -2.93 -12.31
N ALA A 96 -11.48 -2.17 -11.27
CA ALA A 96 -11.12 -0.77 -11.41
C ALA A 96 -10.17 -0.31 -10.30
N TYR A 97 -9.26 0.58 -10.68
CA TYR A 97 -8.36 1.31 -9.80
C TYR A 97 -8.64 2.79 -9.92
N PHE A 98 -8.66 3.50 -8.80
CA PHE A 98 -8.89 4.93 -8.73
C PHE A 98 -7.84 5.60 -7.84
N VAL A 99 -7.52 6.85 -8.18
CA VAL A 99 -6.65 7.73 -7.41
C VAL A 99 -7.29 9.12 -7.33
N LYS A 100 -6.94 9.90 -6.33
CA LYS A 100 -7.41 11.29 -6.22
C LYS A 100 -6.52 12.22 -7.05
N ASP A 101 -7.15 13.22 -7.70
CA ASP A 101 -6.41 14.34 -8.27
C ASP A 101 -5.74 15.16 -7.18
N TYR A 102 -4.47 15.51 -7.39
CA TYR A 102 -3.67 16.21 -6.38
C TYR A 102 -4.26 17.58 -5.99
N TYR A 103 -4.88 18.30 -6.94
CA TYR A 103 -5.40 19.64 -6.68
C TYR A 103 -6.84 19.64 -6.19
N ASP A 104 -7.75 18.99 -6.91
CA ASP A 104 -9.17 19.06 -6.64
C ASP A 104 -9.71 17.87 -5.82
N LYS A 105 -8.88 16.86 -5.57
CA LYS A 105 -9.21 15.65 -4.80
C LYS A 105 -10.38 14.86 -5.37
N THR A 106 -10.69 15.04 -6.65
CA THR A 106 -11.70 14.23 -7.35
C THR A 106 -11.12 12.88 -7.75
N TRP A 107 -11.98 11.86 -7.84
CA TRP A 107 -11.55 10.54 -8.26
C TRP A 107 -11.21 10.47 -9.74
N ILE A 108 -10.11 9.84 -10.08
CA ILE A 108 -9.65 9.56 -11.43
C ILE A 108 -9.46 8.05 -11.58
N ASN A 109 -10.04 7.45 -12.62
CA ASN A 109 -9.65 6.10 -12.99
C ASN A 109 -8.19 6.11 -13.45
N VAL A 110 -7.36 5.19 -12.95
CA VAL A 110 -5.91 5.18 -13.22
C VAL A 110 -5.54 5.14 -14.70
N LYS A 111 -6.42 4.60 -15.56
CA LYS A 111 -6.23 4.60 -17.01
C LYS A 111 -6.27 6.00 -17.63
N LYS A 112 -6.81 6.98 -16.91
CA LYS A 112 -6.93 8.39 -17.30
C LYS A 112 -6.03 9.30 -16.47
N ALA A 113 -5.34 8.77 -15.50
CA ALA A 113 -4.46 9.52 -14.61
C ALA A 113 -3.06 9.66 -15.21
N THR A 114 -2.42 10.80 -14.95
CA THR A 114 -0.99 11.01 -15.14
C THR A 114 -0.36 11.03 -13.73
N PHE A 115 0.66 10.22 -13.54
CA PHE A 115 1.39 10.14 -12.28
C PHE A 115 2.66 10.96 -12.38
N VAL A 116 3.06 11.58 -11.27
CA VAL A 116 4.34 12.29 -11.15
C VAL A 116 5.04 11.81 -9.90
N ARG A 117 6.24 11.28 -10.04
CA ARG A 117 7.16 11.10 -8.93
C ARG A 117 8.00 12.36 -8.79
N ALA A 118 7.94 13.04 -7.66
CA ALA A 118 8.60 14.31 -7.43
C ALA A 118 9.17 14.42 -6.01
N ASN A 119 9.98 15.45 -5.78
CA ASN A 119 10.52 15.74 -4.45
C ASN A 119 9.46 16.45 -3.59
N ILE A 120 8.46 15.70 -3.19
CA ILE A 120 7.36 16.14 -2.33
C ILE A 120 7.20 15.18 -1.15
N VAL A 121 6.68 15.70 -0.05
CA VAL A 121 6.30 14.86 1.10
C VAL A 121 4.97 14.18 0.80
N THR A 122 4.96 12.86 0.80
CA THR A 122 3.75 12.02 0.69
C THR A 122 3.66 11.12 1.91
N VAL A 123 2.48 10.53 2.13
CA VAL A 123 2.22 9.70 3.32
C VAL A 123 3.25 8.58 3.47
N MET A 124 3.61 7.92 2.35
CA MET A 124 4.53 6.80 2.34
C MET A 124 5.95 7.15 1.82
N GLY A 125 6.26 8.43 1.66
CA GLY A 125 7.58 8.87 1.24
C GLY A 125 8.00 8.56 -0.20
N PHE A 126 7.09 8.02 -1.03
CA PHE A 126 7.40 7.70 -2.43
C PHE A 126 7.35 8.90 -3.38
N GLY A 127 6.79 10.02 -2.92
CA GLY A 127 6.70 11.26 -3.70
C GLY A 127 5.78 11.19 -4.91
N VAL A 128 4.74 10.34 -4.90
CA VAL A 128 3.83 10.15 -6.04
C VAL A 128 2.59 11.01 -5.88
N ALA A 129 2.35 11.89 -6.87
CA ALA A 129 1.12 12.68 -7.03
C ALA A 129 0.39 12.28 -8.31
N CYS A 130 -0.94 12.39 -8.32
CA CYS A 130 -1.80 11.97 -9.43
C CYS A 130 -2.58 13.15 -9.99
N PHE A 131 -2.73 13.20 -11.32
CA PHE A 131 -3.34 14.32 -12.02
C PHE A 131 -4.30 13.84 -13.11
N ARG A 132 -5.45 14.46 -13.20
CA ARG A 132 -6.37 14.31 -14.32
C ARG A 132 -5.83 15.02 -15.56
N ASP A 133 -5.33 16.22 -15.37
CA ASP A 133 -4.80 17.08 -16.44
C ASP A 133 -3.30 16.84 -16.62
N ARG A 134 -2.92 16.37 -17.82
CA ARG A 134 -1.52 16.12 -18.15
C ARG A 134 -0.67 17.41 -18.17
N GLY A 135 -1.25 18.55 -18.53
CA GLY A 135 -0.53 19.82 -18.54
C GLY A 135 -0.15 20.25 -17.12
N LYS A 136 -1.09 20.11 -16.19
CA LYS A 136 -0.83 20.34 -14.74
C LYS A 136 0.22 19.36 -14.21
N ALA A 137 0.16 18.10 -14.61
CA ALA A 137 1.18 17.10 -14.23
C ALA A 137 2.58 17.50 -14.72
N VAL A 138 2.71 17.95 -15.96
CA VAL A 138 3.99 18.41 -16.53
C VAL A 138 4.51 19.65 -15.82
N ALA A 139 3.65 20.63 -15.54
CA ALA A 139 4.01 21.84 -14.80
C ALA A 139 4.50 21.48 -13.39
N PHE A 140 3.77 20.62 -12.70
CA PHE A 140 4.13 20.12 -11.36
C PHE A 140 5.46 19.37 -11.37
N ALA A 141 5.67 18.48 -12.35
CA ALA A 141 6.92 17.76 -12.48
C ALA A 141 8.13 18.72 -12.66
N LYS A 142 7.97 19.76 -13.47
CA LYS A 142 9.01 20.79 -13.69
C LYS A 142 9.30 21.55 -12.40
N GLU A 143 8.27 21.95 -11.66
CA GLU A 143 8.40 22.71 -10.41
C GLU A 143 9.08 21.91 -9.30
N HIS A 144 8.77 20.62 -9.19
CA HIS A 144 9.24 19.77 -8.11
C HIS A 144 10.32 18.75 -8.52
N ASN A 145 11.05 19.00 -9.61
CA ASN A 145 12.08 18.10 -10.15
C ASN A 145 11.57 16.65 -10.31
N GLY A 146 10.36 16.52 -10.81
CA GLY A 146 9.68 15.25 -10.90
C GLY A 146 9.80 14.57 -12.26
N THR A 147 9.40 13.31 -12.31
CA THR A 147 9.32 12.47 -13.51
C THR A 147 7.88 12.03 -13.74
N ILE A 148 7.43 12.11 -14.98
CA ILE A 148 6.11 11.63 -15.41
C ILE A 148 6.15 10.10 -15.47
N LEU A 149 5.15 9.45 -14.89
CA LEU A 149 4.99 8.01 -14.83
C LEU A 149 3.61 7.60 -15.35
N LYS A 150 3.51 6.32 -15.74
CA LYS A 150 2.25 5.61 -15.97
C LYS A 150 1.90 4.76 -14.74
N PHE A 151 0.67 4.27 -14.69
CA PHE A 151 0.23 3.40 -13.59
C PHE A 151 1.12 2.16 -13.44
N ASP A 152 1.51 1.54 -14.56
CA ASP A 152 2.34 0.33 -14.55
C ASP A 152 3.73 0.56 -13.99
N ASP A 153 4.27 1.77 -14.08
CA ASP A 153 5.60 2.12 -13.54
C ASP A 153 5.60 2.08 -12.00
N LEU A 154 4.44 2.25 -11.36
CA LEU A 154 4.31 2.21 -9.90
C LEU A 154 4.67 0.83 -9.33
N TRP A 155 4.46 -0.25 -10.09
CA TRP A 155 4.84 -1.61 -9.70
C TRP A 155 6.36 -1.79 -9.57
N GLY A 156 7.14 -0.97 -10.27
CA GLY A 156 8.59 -0.90 -10.10
C GLY A 156 8.98 -0.12 -8.86
N LEU A 157 8.32 1.03 -8.63
CA LEU A 157 8.65 1.95 -7.55
C LEU A 157 8.54 1.33 -6.15
N TYR A 158 7.52 0.52 -5.88
CA TYR A 158 7.35 -0.03 -4.55
C TYR A 158 8.43 -1.06 -4.17
N LYS A 159 9.23 -1.52 -5.13
CA LYS A 159 10.38 -2.41 -4.89
C LYS A 159 11.67 -1.63 -4.58
N GLU A 160 11.69 -0.33 -4.85
CA GLU A 160 12.80 0.53 -4.48
C GLU A 160 12.76 0.84 -2.98
N ALA A 161 13.93 1.09 -2.39
CA ALA A 161 13.97 1.61 -1.03
C ALA A 161 13.43 3.04 -1.03
N ASN A 162 12.44 3.32 -0.17
CA ASN A 162 11.94 4.68 0.06
C ASN A 162 12.67 5.37 1.22
N VAL A 163 13.40 4.58 2.02
CA VAL A 163 14.27 5.09 3.09
C VAL A 163 15.65 4.48 2.95
N VAL A 164 16.68 5.32 2.92
CA VAL A 164 18.09 4.89 2.98
C VAL A 164 18.69 5.35 4.29
N ALA A 165 18.97 4.41 5.18
CA ALA A 165 19.63 4.66 6.46
C ALA A 165 21.11 4.32 6.34
N ARG A 166 21.97 5.31 6.56
CA ARG A 166 23.45 5.12 6.62
C ARG A 166 23.87 5.07 8.07
N ILE A 167 24.54 3.99 8.45
CA ILE A 167 25.09 3.83 9.80
C ILE A 167 26.60 3.62 9.75
N VAL A 168 27.29 4.25 10.69
CA VAL A 168 28.73 4.10 10.87
C VAL A 168 28.99 3.57 12.27
N ILE A 169 29.81 2.52 12.39
CA ILE A 169 30.27 2.00 13.67
C ILE A 169 31.63 2.58 13.95
N LYS A 170 31.77 3.21 15.12
CA LYS A 170 33.02 3.81 15.60
C LYS A 170 33.17 3.57 17.10
N ASN A 171 34.30 3.01 17.52
CA ASN A 171 34.59 2.66 18.91
C ASN A 171 33.49 1.80 19.54
N GLY A 172 32.95 0.85 18.77
CA GLY A 172 31.88 -0.04 19.21
C GLY A 172 30.56 0.65 19.51
N LYS A 173 30.28 1.80 18.88
CA LYS A 173 29.00 2.54 18.94
C LYS A 173 28.52 2.85 17.53
N MET A 174 27.21 2.82 17.31
CA MET A 174 26.60 3.15 16.04
C MET A 174 26.22 4.64 15.96
N PHE A 175 26.40 5.23 14.79
CA PHE A 175 26.00 6.60 14.45
C PHE A 175 25.21 6.60 13.13
N PRO A 176 24.00 7.18 13.07
CA PRO A 176 23.23 7.70 14.21
C PRO A 176 22.90 6.58 15.23
N HIS A 177 22.69 6.93 16.51
CA HIS A 177 22.37 5.95 17.55
C HIS A 177 20.97 5.34 17.40
N VAL A 178 20.07 6.04 16.72
CA VAL A 178 18.71 5.60 16.41
C VAL A 178 18.47 5.76 14.91
N VAL A 179 18.00 4.71 14.27
CA VAL A 179 17.41 4.74 12.94
C VAL A 179 15.90 4.68 13.11
N GLU A 180 15.20 5.67 12.58
CA GLU A 180 13.76 5.79 12.70
C GLU A 180 13.12 5.74 11.32
N VAL A 181 12.14 4.86 11.14
CA VAL A 181 11.41 4.64 9.89
C VAL A 181 9.91 4.52 10.15
N GLN A 182 9.10 4.55 9.10
CA GLN A 182 7.65 4.31 9.20
C GLN A 182 7.33 2.81 8.99
N PHE A 183 6.21 2.39 9.54
CA PHE A 183 5.68 1.06 9.29
C PHE A 183 5.46 0.84 7.79
N ASN A 184 5.92 -0.29 7.30
CA ASN A 184 5.93 -0.67 5.89
C ASN A 184 6.89 0.13 4.98
N ASP A 185 7.80 0.93 5.52
CA ASP A 185 8.90 1.45 4.71
C ASP A 185 9.74 0.29 4.13
N ILE A 186 10.20 0.47 2.89
CA ILE A 186 11.24 -0.36 2.32
C ILE A 186 12.57 0.31 2.64
N VAL A 187 13.23 -0.22 3.63
CA VAL A 187 14.45 0.35 4.18
C VAL A 187 15.67 -0.28 3.54
N GLU A 188 16.57 0.54 3.02
CA GLU A 188 17.93 0.14 2.68
C GLU A 188 18.85 0.64 3.78
N VAL A 189 19.46 -0.25 4.54
CA VAL A 189 20.48 0.09 5.53
C VAL A 189 21.84 -0.15 4.93
N VAL A 190 22.66 0.92 4.87
CA VAL A 190 24.06 0.85 4.48
C VAL A 190 24.90 0.97 5.76
N ALA A 191 25.62 -0.08 6.09
CA ALA A 191 26.44 -0.17 7.29
C ALA A 191 27.93 -0.15 6.95
N GLU A 192 28.70 0.69 7.62
CA GLU A 192 30.15 0.75 7.53
C GLU A 192 30.79 0.86 8.90
N THR A 193 32.09 0.59 9.00
CA THR A 193 32.85 0.75 10.24
C THR A 193 34.10 1.59 10.02
N ALA A 194 34.39 2.46 10.97
CA ALA A 194 35.64 3.17 11.09
C ALA A 194 36.71 2.39 11.92
N ASP A 195 36.28 1.33 12.60
CA ASP A 195 37.13 0.50 13.43
C ASP A 195 37.93 -0.52 12.57
N ASN A 196 39.07 -0.98 13.07
CA ASN A 196 39.83 -2.06 12.45
C ASN A 196 39.28 -3.47 12.78
N LYS A 197 38.14 -3.52 13.48
CA LYS A 197 37.43 -4.73 13.84
C LYS A 197 36.42 -5.08 12.75
N ILE A 198 36.19 -6.38 12.54
CA ILE A 198 35.06 -6.88 11.75
C ILE A 198 33.83 -6.95 12.65
N TYR A 199 32.69 -6.59 12.09
CA TYR A 199 31.40 -6.69 12.78
C TYR A 199 30.45 -7.60 12.02
N HIS A 200 29.74 -8.46 12.75
CA HIS A 200 28.56 -9.20 12.29
C HIS A 200 27.35 -8.63 13.04
N ILE A 201 26.45 -8.02 12.32
CA ILE A 201 25.34 -7.26 12.94
C ILE A 201 24.01 -7.84 12.48
N THR A 202 23.07 -7.92 13.39
CA THR A 202 21.65 -8.14 13.07
C THR A 202 20.80 -7.05 13.69
N ILE A 203 19.58 -6.85 13.14
CA ILE A 203 18.56 -6.05 13.79
C ILE A 203 17.65 -7.00 14.56
N LYS A 204 17.74 -6.96 15.91
CA LYS A 204 16.87 -7.75 16.80
C LYS A 204 15.41 -7.49 16.44
N GLY A 205 14.65 -8.56 16.24
CA GLY A 205 13.27 -8.53 15.75
C GLY A 205 13.12 -8.54 14.23
N TYR A 206 14.24 -8.50 13.48
CA TYR A 206 14.33 -8.59 12.00
C TYR A 206 15.48 -9.51 11.56
N GLU A 207 15.89 -10.47 12.41
CA GLU A 207 17.04 -11.33 12.18
C GLU A 207 16.95 -12.12 10.88
N ASP A 208 15.72 -12.47 10.48
CA ASP A 208 15.40 -13.22 9.27
C ASP A 208 15.64 -12.46 7.97
N VAL A 209 15.66 -11.12 8.02
CA VAL A 209 15.76 -10.25 6.83
C VAL A 209 16.82 -9.15 6.95
N ALA A 210 17.36 -8.92 8.14
CA ALA A 210 18.24 -7.78 8.42
C ALA A 210 19.48 -8.21 9.22
N THR A 211 20.31 -9.06 8.58
CA THR A 211 21.60 -9.50 9.09
C THR A 211 22.73 -9.10 8.14
N PHE A 212 23.78 -8.51 8.68
CA PHE A 212 24.99 -8.09 7.97
C PHE A 212 26.15 -9.00 8.31
N ASP A 213 26.72 -9.62 7.29
CA ASP A 213 27.93 -10.40 7.42
C ASP A 213 29.15 -9.52 7.15
N GLU A 214 30.17 -9.63 8.00
CA GLU A 214 31.51 -9.06 7.77
C GLU A 214 31.55 -7.58 7.35
N ILE A 215 31.08 -6.67 8.20
CA ILE A 215 31.29 -5.24 7.99
C ILE A 215 32.76 -4.91 8.33
N LYS A 216 33.54 -4.54 7.31
CA LYS A 216 34.98 -4.21 7.44
C LYS A 216 35.21 -2.76 7.06
N ARG A 217 36.25 -2.15 7.60
CA ARG A 217 36.65 -0.81 7.24
C ARG A 217 36.92 -0.72 5.73
N GLY A 218 36.30 0.27 5.07
CA GLY A 218 36.38 0.45 3.62
C GLY A 218 35.54 -0.50 2.79
N HIS A 219 34.81 -1.43 3.42
CA HIS A 219 33.92 -2.37 2.77
C HIS A 219 32.51 -2.28 3.36
N PRO A 220 31.70 -1.28 2.98
CA PRO A 220 30.33 -1.15 3.45
C PRO A 220 29.49 -2.35 3.01
N ARG A 221 28.50 -2.69 3.82
CA ARG A 221 27.47 -3.69 3.53
C ARG A 221 26.12 -3.03 3.48
N GLN A 222 25.25 -3.56 2.65
CA GLN A 222 23.88 -3.08 2.57
C GLN A 222 22.91 -4.21 2.57
N ILE A 223 21.78 -3.98 3.23
CA ILE A 223 20.62 -4.86 3.20
C ILE A 223 19.38 -4.06 2.89
N ARG A 224 18.38 -4.72 2.34
CA ARG A 224 17.08 -4.11 2.05
C ARG A 224 15.98 -5.02 2.58
N PHE A 225 15.06 -4.45 3.34
CA PHE A 225 13.93 -5.16 3.90
C PHE A 225 12.72 -4.24 4.09
N THR A 226 11.55 -4.81 4.38
CA THR A 226 10.36 -4.04 4.75
C THR A 226 10.27 -3.94 6.27
N ALA A 227 10.08 -2.73 6.79
CA ALA A 227 9.86 -2.47 8.21
C ALA A 227 8.40 -2.81 8.58
N ASP A 228 8.04 -4.11 8.55
CA ASP A 228 6.68 -4.62 8.69
C ASP A 228 6.30 -5.00 10.14
N ARG A 229 7.13 -4.66 11.10
CA ARG A 229 6.92 -4.87 12.54
C ARG A 229 7.02 -3.53 13.27
N PRO A 230 5.89 -2.88 13.64
CA PRO A 230 5.97 -1.60 14.33
C PRO A 230 6.44 -1.79 15.78
N GLY A 231 7.25 -0.85 16.27
CA GLY A 231 7.77 -0.88 17.65
C GLY A 231 9.03 -0.06 17.84
N LYS A 232 9.44 0.07 19.11
CA LYS A 232 10.67 0.77 19.54
C LYS A 232 11.70 -0.17 20.16
N ASP A 233 11.39 -1.47 20.24
CA ASP A 233 12.22 -2.46 20.95
C ASP A 233 13.28 -3.15 20.07
N PHE A 234 13.37 -2.73 18.81
CA PHE A 234 14.35 -3.24 17.87
C PHE A 234 15.71 -2.57 18.09
N ALA A 235 16.78 -3.35 17.91
CA ALA A 235 18.13 -2.85 18.13
C ALA A 235 19.13 -3.50 17.17
N PHE A 236 20.12 -2.73 16.75
CA PHE A 236 21.32 -3.25 16.09
C PHE A 236 22.21 -3.93 17.11
N ILE A 237 22.48 -5.20 16.91
CA ILE A 237 23.26 -6.04 17.84
C ILE A 237 24.52 -6.56 17.13
N ASP A 238 25.67 -6.39 17.77
CA ASP A 238 26.89 -7.10 17.41
C ASP A 238 26.72 -8.57 17.80
N MET A 239 26.63 -9.46 16.82
CA MET A 239 26.32 -10.88 17.03
C MET A 239 27.48 -11.62 17.75
N ASP A 240 28.72 -11.14 17.61
CA ASP A 240 29.87 -11.77 18.23
C ASP A 240 29.93 -11.52 19.74
N THR A 241 29.42 -10.36 20.17
CA THR A 241 29.51 -9.92 21.58
C THR A 241 28.18 -9.82 22.28
N GLY A 242 27.07 -9.86 21.53
CA GLY A 242 25.71 -9.60 22.05
C GLY A 242 25.47 -8.14 22.41
N LYS A 243 26.39 -7.23 22.10
CA LYS A 243 26.30 -5.83 22.48
C LYS A 243 25.31 -5.06 21.60
N VAL A 244 24.46 -4.26 22.21
CA VAL A 244 23.61 -3.30 21.52
C VAL A 244 24.46 -2.12 21.03
N LEU A 245 24.48 -1.89 19.72
CA LEU A 245 25.21 -0.81 19.07
C LEU A 245 24.33 0.44 18.91
N GLY A 246 23.06 0.26 18.62
CA GLY A 246 22.09 1.31 18.40
C GLY A 246 20.67 0.78 18.34
N LYS A 247 19.70 1.68 18.09
CA LYS A 247 18.27 1.35 18.07
C LYS A 247 17.69 1.46 16.67
N PHE A 248 16.67 0.65 16.41
CA PHE A 248 15.86 0.73 15.20
C PHE A 248 14.40 0.90 15.62
N TRP A 249 13.76 2.01 15.24
CA TRP A 249 12.40 2.33 15.59
C TRP A 249 11.52 2.33 14.34
N VAL A 250 10.42 1.62 14.42
CA VAL A 250 9.39 1.61 13.37
C VAL A 250 8.16 2.31 13.90
N LYS A 251 7.92 3.53 13.43
CA LYS A 251 6.74 4.33 13.76
C LYS A 251 5.55 3.91 12.90
N GLY A 252 4.34 4.05 13.44
CA GLY A 252 3.11 3.76 12.73
C GLY A 252 2.47 2.44 13.15
N GLY A 253 1.16 2.35 12.89
CA GLY A 253 0.28 1.43 13.56
C GLY A 253 -0.29 2.10 14.81
N HIS A 254 -1.55 1.83 15.14
CA HIS A 254 -2.26 2.43 16.27
C HIS A 254 -1.68 2.00 17.62
N PHE A 255 -0.45 2.39 17.92
CA PHE A 255 0.03 2.38 19.28
C PHE A 255 -0.39 3.70 19.91
N LYS A 256 -1.44 3.67 20.74
CA LYS A 256 -1.61 4.67 21.77
C LYS A 256 -0.30 4.71 22.52
N GLU A 257 0.42 5.83 22.43
CA GLU A 257 1.42 6.14 23.44
C GLU A 257 0.64 6.18 24.75
N GLU A 258 0.75 5.14 25.57
CA GLU A 258 0.47 5.27 26.96
C GLU A 258 1.49 6.29 27.47
N GLU A 259 1.06 7.56 27.53
CA GLU A 259 1.69 8.55 28.37
C GLU A 259 1.72 7.95 29.78
N LYS A 260 2.83 7.39 30.16
CA LYS A 260 3.15 7.20 31.55
C LYS A 260 3.23 8.60 32.15
N LYS A 261 2.11 9.07 32.68
CA LYS A 261 2.11 10.12 33.69
C LYS A 261 2.89 9.57 34.89
N LEU A 262 4.11 10.06 35.05
CA LEU A 262 4.80 10.10 36.31
C LEU A 262 4.40 11.38 37.05
#